data_a094d3a603d5f4db01a08ac30dfea6db
#
_entry.id   a094d3a603d5f4db01a08ac30dfea6db
#
_cell.length_a   1.000
_cell.length_b   1.000
_cell.length_c   1.000
_cell.angle_alpha   90.00
_cell.angle_beta   90.00
_cell.angle_gamma   90.00
#
_symmetry.space_group_name_H-M   'P 1'
#
loop_
_entity.id
_entity.type
_entity.pdbx_description
1 polymer ?
#
loop_
_entity_poly.entity_id
_entity_poly.type
_entity_poly.pdbx_seq_one_letter_code
_entity_poly.pdbx_strand_id
1 'polypeptide(L)'
;ANQLTAQMPVGTAAPKLADAKPLNAAKTIHIPFDSTQTTVLMGQLGQKRVADTLGLQHQTNFAIADEIVGGGNFQARLMEDIRKKRGLTYGIYSSTTPMLAQGSYTISFSTRNQKSQEAIEATKQVIKNTLEKGVTANELALTKDSLINSFPTSFASNAAMNATVGMMGFYQLPDSYLTEYVTRVQRADLTAVNQSYKDLIDPNKFLIVTVGNATPNTTKTAK
;
A
#
# COMPACT_ATOMS: atom_id res chain seq x y z
N ALA A 1 -18.83 -14.76 -24.71
CA ALA A 1 -18.73 -15.51 -23.46
C ALA A 1 -19.62 -16.75 -23.49
N ASN A 2 -20.91 -16.61 -23.66
CA ASN A 2 -21.89 -17.75 -23.58
C ASN A 2 -21.57 -18.91 -24.53
N GLN A 3 -21.11 -18.64 -25.77
CA GLN A 3 -20.70 -19.68 -26.70
C GLN A 3 -19.49 -20.46 -26.28
N LEU A 4 -18.52 -19.82 -25.61
CA LEU A 4 -17.30 -20.47 -25.11
C LEU A 4 -17.57 -21.32 -23.86
N THR A 5 -18.56 -20.94 -23.06
CA THR A 5 -18.88 -21.64 -21.81
C THR A 5 -19.99 -22.68 -21.96
N ALA A 6 -20.74 -22.68 -23.08
CA ALA A 6 -21.87 -23.58 -23.29
C ALA A 6 -21.52 -25.08 -23.21
N GLN A 7 -20.29 -25.45 -23.49
CA GLN A 7 -19.82 -26.84 -23.45
C GLN A 7 -18.99 -27.15 -22.20
N MET A 8 -18.82 -26.19 -21.28
CA MET A 8 -18.09 -26.42 -20.03
C MET A 8 -18.99 -27.18 -19.04
N PRO A 9 -18.45 -28.17 -18.32
CA PRO A 9 -19.25 -28.85 -17.29
C PRO A 9 -19.63 -27.87 -16.18
N VAL A 10 -20.84 -28.06 -15.66
CA VAL A 10 -21.28 -27.26 -14.50
C VAL A 10 -20.44 -27.69 -13.29
N GLY A 11 -19.66 -26.76 -12.76
CA GLY A 11 -18.86 -26.97 -11.56
C GLY A 11 -19.52 -26.42 -10.30
N THR A 12 -18.98 -26.76 -9.16
CA THR A 12 -19.36 -26.15 -7.89
C THR A 12 -18.61 -24.82 -7.74
N ALA A 13 -19.32 -23.76 -7.35
CA ALA A 13 -18.68 -22.48 -7.08
C ALA A 13 -17.62 -22.61 -5.98
N ALA A 14 -16.47 -21.96 -6.18
CA ALA A 14 -15.43 -21.92 -5.16
C ALA A 14 -15.98 -21.28 -3.86
N PRO A 15 -15.57 -21.78 -2.68
CA PRO A 15 -15.99 -21.19 -1.42
C PRO A 15 -15.50 -19.73 -1.31
N LYS A 16 -16.26 -18.91 -0.62
CA LYS A 16 -15.81 -17.54 -0.31
C LYS A 16 -14.53 -17.59 0.52
N LEU A 17 -13.56 -16.73 0.17
CA LEU A 17 -12.35 -16.57 0.97
C LEU A 17 -12.72 -16.03 2.36
N ALA A 18 -12.18 -16.66 3.40
CA ALA A 18 -12.29 -16.15 4.76
C ALA A 18 -11.43 -14.89 4.92
N ASP A 19 -11.86 -14.00 5.81
CA ASP A 19 -11.08 -12.83 6.16
C ASP A 19 -9.79 -13.24 6.88
N ALA A 20 -8.69 -12.61 6.50
CA ALA A 20 -7.42 -12.79 7.20
C ALA A 20 -7.48 -12.13 8.59
N LYS A 21 -6.86 -12.76 9.58
CA LYS A 21 -6.77 -12.19 10.93
C LYS A 21 -5.53 -11.28 11.02
N PRO A 22 -5.68 -10.04 11.55
CA PRO A 22 -4.52 -9.18 11.77
C PRO A 22 -3.57 -9.80 12.81
N LEU A 23 -2.31 -9.42 12.75
CA LEU A 23 -1.37 -9.76 13.80
C LEU A 23 -1.75 -9.04 15.11
N ASN A 24 -1.57 -9.72 16.23
CA ASN A 24 -1.79 -9.11 17.55
C ASN A 24 -0.61 -8.20 17.94
N ALA A 25 0.58 -8.46 17.41
CA ALA A 25 1.80 -7.69 17.64
C ALA A 25 2.71 -7.76 16.42
N ALA A 26 3.64 -6.83 16.30
CA ALA A 26 4.64 -6.87 15.25
C ALA A 26 5.48 -8.17 15.33
N LYS A 27 5.80 -8.72 14.17
CA LYS A 27 6.61 -9.94 14.04
C LYS A 27 7.72 -9.70 13.03
N THR A 28 8.93 -10.11 13.37
CA THR A 28 10.06 -10.07 12.45
C THR A 28 10.50 -11.49 12.08
N ILE A 29 10.70 -11.72 10.78
CA ILE A 29 11.25 -12.96 10.22
C ILE A 29 12.51 -12.57 9.46
N HIS A 30 13.62 -13.24 9.77
CA HIS A 30 14.86 -13.07 9.03
C HIS A 30 15.14 -14.34 8.22
N ILE A 31 15.44 -14.16 6.93
CA ILE A 31 15.84 -15.22 6.01
C ILE A 31 17.31 -14.95 5.64
N PRO A 32 18.25 -15.78 6.12
CA PRO A 32 19.64 -15.62 5.78
C PRO A 32 19.85 -15.83 4.27
N PHE A 33 20.53 -14.92 3.64
CA PHE A 33 20.87 -15.00 2.23
C PHE A 33 22.20 -14.27 1.98
N ASP A 34 23.10 -14.90 1.27
CA ASP A 34 24.41 -14.31 0.98
C ASP A 34 24.26 -13.15 -0.03
N SER A 35 24.24 -11.95 0.50
CA SER A 35 24.04 -10.71 -0.24
C SER A 35 24.74 -9.55 0.43
N THR A 36 25.15 -8.57 -0.34
CA THR A 36 25.75 -7.31 0.16
C THR A 36 24.69 -6.35 0.74
N GLN A 37 23.41 -6.61 0.46
CA GLN A 37 22.29 -5.81 0.94
C GLN A 37 21.24 -6.70 1.59
N THR A 38 20.51 -6.14 2.55
CA THR A 38 19.30 -6.71 3.11
C THR A 38 18.08 -6.10 2.41
N THR A 39 17.26 -6.96 1.81
CA THR A 39 15.92 -6.57 1.35
C THR A 39 14.96 -6.63 2.53
N VAL A 40 14.18 -5.59 2.72
CA VAL A 40 13.18 -5.47 3.79
C VAL A 40 11.79 -5.32 3.17
N LEU A 41 10.87 -6.14 3.63
CA LEU A 41 9.45 -6.03 3.37
C LEU A 41 8.71 -5.88 4.70
N MET A 42 8.03 -4.77 4.88
CA MET A 42 7.14 -4.53 6.03
C MET A 42 5.70 -4.58 5.51
N GLY A 43 4.86 -5.43 6.07
CA GLY A 43 3.49 -5.60 5.60
C GLY A 43 2.49 -5.72 6.73
N GLN A 44 1.26 -5.31 6.46
CA GLN A 44 0.08 -5.56 7.28
C GLN A 44 -1.14 -5.78 6.39
N LEU A 45 -2.27 -6.16 6.99
CA LEU A 45 -3.52 -6.25 6.25
C LEU A 45 -3.91 -4.86 5.72
N GLY A 46 -4.33 -4.84 4.47
CA GLY A 46 -4.84 -3.66 3.78
C GLY A 46 -6.37 -3.64 3.71
N GLN A 47 -6.88 -2.85 2.80
CA GLN A 47 -8.33 -2.69 2.57
C GLN A 47 -8.90 -3.85 1.75
N LYS A 48 -10.20 -4.13 1.94
CA LYS A 48 -11.00 -4.87 0.97
C LYS A 48 -11.33 -3.97 -0.22
N ARG A 49 -11.44 -4.55 -1.39
CA ARG A 49 -12.03 -3.85 -2.52
C ARG A 49 -13.52 -3.66 -2.27
N VAL A 50 -14.00 -2.46 -2.42
CA VAL A 50 -15.41 -2.08 -2.25
C VAL A 50 -15.95 -1.46 -3.53
N ALA A 51 -17.25 -1.51 -3.73
CA ALA A 51 -17.92 -0.98 -4.91
C ALA A 51 -18.92 0.15 -4.58
N ASP A 52 -19.24 0.35 -3.30
CA ASP A 52 -20.13 1.43 -2.87
C ASP A 52 -19.41 2.78 -2.83
N THR A 53 -20.17 3.85 -2.97
CA THR A 53 -19.64 5.22 -3.11
C THR A 53 -18.84 5.66 -1.90
N LEU A 54 -19.28 5.36 -0.68
CA LEU A 54 -18.60 5.76 0.56
C LEU A 54 -17.28 5.00 0.71
N GLY A 55 -17.30 3.70 0.47
CA GLY A 55 -16.12 2.87 0.52
C GLY A 55 -15.08 3.26 -0.55
N LEU A 56 -15.52 3.58 -1.78
CA LEU A 56 -14.62 4.07 -2.83
C LEU A 56 -14.00 5.42 -2.46
N GLN A 57 -14.75 6.33 -1.82
CA GLN A 57 -14.19 7.59 -1.33
C GLN A 57 -13.16 7.34 -0.23
N HIS A 58 -13.44 6.45 0.72
CA HIS A 58 -12.49 6.08 1.78
C HIS A 58 -11.20 5.45 1.21
N GLN A 59 -11.33 4.56 0.22
CA GLN A 59 -10.17 4.00 -0.47
C GLN A 59 -9.35 5.07 -1.21
N THR A 60 -10.03 6.04 -1.83
CA THR A 60 -9.36 7.18 -2.48
C THR A 60 -8.61 8.05 -1.47
N ASN A 61 -9.21 8.35 -0.32
CA ASN A 61 -8.58 9.11 0.75
C ASN A 61 -7.32 8.41 1.27
N PHE A 62 -7.40 7.10 1.49
CA PHE A 62 -6.24 6.30 1.91
C PHE A 62 -5.14 6.27 0.84
N ALA A 63 -5.51 6.10 -0.44
CA ALA A 63 -4.54 6.10 -1.53
C ALA A 63 -3.80 7.44 -1.65
N ILE A 64 -4.48 8.57 -1.40
CA ILE A 64 -3.84 9.88 -1.34
C ILE A 64 -2.86 9.95 -0.16
N ALA A 65 -3.24 9.49 1.03
CA ALA A 65 -2.35 9.45 2.18
C ALA A 65 -1.11 8.57 1.93
N ASP A 66 -1.30 7.39 1.34
CA ASP A 66 -0.21 6.48 0.98
C ASP A 66 0.74 7.11 -0.06
N GLU A 67 0.20 7.79 -1.07
CA GLU A 67 1.03 8.50 -2.07
C GLU A 67 1.92 9.56 -1.42
N ILE A 68 1.41 10.31 -0.43
CA ILE A 68 2.19 11.28 0.34
C ILE A 68 3.28 10.59 1.19
N VAL A 69 2.96 9.44 1.78
CA VAL A 69 3.88 8.73 2.67
C VAL A 69 4.96 7.99 1.90
N GLY A 70 4.60 7.23 0.87
CA GLY A 70 5.57 6.37 0.18
C GLY A 70 5.20 5.94 -1.23
N GLY A 71 4.26 6.61 -1.89
CA GLY A 71 3.69 6.25 -3.20
C GLY A 71 4.60 6.39 -4.41
N GLY A 72 5.90 6.53 -4.22
CA GLY A 72 6.87 6.40 -5.33
C GLY A 72 7.41 7.71 -5.88
N ASN A 73 6.88 8.86 -5.53
CA ASN A 73 7.47 10.15 -5.92
C ASN A 73 8.63 10.54 -4.99
N PHE A 74 9.55 11.37 -5.50
CA PHE A 74 10.72 11.82 -4.75
C PHE A 74 10.43 12.74 -3.56
N GLN A 75 9.22 13.24 -3.44
CA GLN A 75 8.77 14.11 -2.35
C GLN A 75 8.02 13.32 -1.26
N ALA A 76 7.76 12.03 -1.47
CA ALA A 76 7.15 11.17 -0.48
C ALA A 76 7.98 11.15 0.81
N ARG A 77 7.33 11.15 1.98
CA ARG A 77 7.97 11.27 3.29
C ARG A 77 9.02 10.20 3.55
N LEU A 78 8.76 8.96 3.14
CA LEU A 78 9.73 7.86 3.23
C LEU A 78 10.97 8.13 2.37
N MET A 79 10.79 8.58 1.13
CA MET A 79 11.91 8.93 0.25
C MET A 79 12.72 10.11 0.81
N GLU A 80 12.04 11.12 1.31
CA GLU A 80 12.68 12.31 1.88
C GLU A 80 13.52 11.97 3.13
N ASP A 81 12.97 11.19 4.06
CA ASP A 81 13.68 10.88 5.32
C ASP A 81 14.72 9.76 5.12
N ILE A 82 14.32 8.60 4.57
CA ILE A 82 15.17 7.41 4.58
C ILE A 82 16.25 7.48 3.50
N ARG A 83 15.89 8.00 2.30
CA ARG A 83 16.84 8.12 1.20
C ARG A 83 17.64 9.41 1.26
N LYS A 84 16.96 10.58 1.20
CA LYS A 84 17.66 11.85 1.03
C LYS A 84 18.38 12.32 2.29
N LYS A 85 17.71 12.29 3.45
CA LYS A 85 18.30 12.78 4.70
C LYS A 85 19.28 11.80 5.32
N ARG A 86 18.96 10.50 5.30
CA ARG A 86 19.76 9.47 6.00
C ARG A 86 20.67 8.66 5.09
N GLY A 87 20.43 8.62 3.78
CA GLY A 87 21.21 7.81 2.84
C GLY A 87 21.19 6.31 3.14
N LEU A 88 20.07 5.81 3.71
CA LEU A 88 19.96 4.42 4.14
C LEU A 88 19.55 3.48 3.00
N THR A 89 18.91 3.99 1.96
CA THR A 89 18.45 3.22 0.81
C THR A 89 18.56 4.03 -0.47
N TYR A 90 18.58 3.33 -1.61
CA TYR A 90 18.42 3.96 -2.93
C TYR A 90 16.95 4.29 -3.23
N GLY A 91 16.01 3.51 -2.70
CA GLY A 91 14.58 3.74 -2.84
C GLY A 91 13.78 2.99 -1.78
N ILE A 92 12.69 3.59 -1.36
CA ILE A 92 11.72 3.04 -0.41
C ILE A 92 10.32 3.43 -0.85
N TYR A 93 9.43 2.46 -0.91
CA TYR A 93 8.09 2.63 -1.46
C TYR A 93 7.06 1.94 -0.58
N SER A 94 5.91 2.57 -0.42
CA SER A 94 4.72 1.91 0.08
C SER A 94 3.73 1.62 -1.05
N SER A 95 2.89 0.64 -0.85
CA SER A 95 1.81 0.30 -1.78
C SER A 95 0.66 -0.38 -1.07
N THR A 96 -0.54 -0.16 -1.59
CA THR A 96 -1.75 -0.84 -1.14
C THR A 96 -2.38 -1.63 -2.28
N THR A 97 -2.83 -2.83 -1.98
CA THR A 97 -3.49 -3.71 -2.95
C THR A 97 -4.81 -4.21 -2.37
N PRO A 98 -5.93 -3.48 -2.57
CA PRO A 98 -7.25 -3.93 -2.13
C PRO A 98 -7.69 -5.19 -2.88
N MET A 99 -8.22 -6.19 -2.17
CA MET A 99 -8.65 -7.47 -2.73
C MET A 99 -10.07 -7.84 -2.26
N LEU A 100 -10.68 -8.94 -2.77
CA LEU A 100 -12.04 -9.40 -2.39
C LEU A 100 -12.15 -9.70 -0.90
N ALA A 101 -11.16 -10.39 -0.34
CA ALA A 101 -10.96 -10.48 1.09
C ALA A 101 -10.19 -9.24 1.56
N GLN A 102 -9.36 -9.33 2.57
CA GLN A 102 -8.46 -8.22 2.87
C GLN A 102 -7.23 -8.27 1.95
N GLY A 103 -6.87 -7.11 1.41
CA GLY A 103 -5.65 -6.93 0.66
C GLY A 103 -4.43 -6.75 1.57
N SER A 104 -3.40 -6.15 1.04
CA SER A 104 -2.17 -5.84 1.79
C SER A 104 -1.81 -4.36 1.69
N TYR A 105 -1.17 -3.87 2.73
CA TYR A 105 -0.35 -2.67 2.74
C TYR A 105 1.08 -3.09 2.96
N THR A 106 2.00 -2.64 2.11
CA THR A 106 3.41 -3.05 2.16
C THR A 106 4.33 -1.85 2.01
N ILE A 107 5.49 -1.90 2.68
CA ILE A 107 6.61 -1.00 2.48
C ILE A 107 7.82 -1.86 2.13
N SER A 108 8.53 -1.53 1.06
CA SER A 108 9.67 -2.30 0.58
C SER A 108 10.88 -1.41 0.29
N PHE A 109 12.05 -1.90 0.66
CA PHE A 109 13.33 -1.26 0.35
C PHE A 109 14.50 -2.25 0.49
N SER A 110 15.66 -1.89 -0.07
CA SER A 110 16.92 -2.58 0.18
C SER A 110 17.93 -1.61 0.79
N THR A 111 18.73 -2.11 1.71
CA THR A 111 19.74 -1.31 2.43
C THR A 111 20.99 -2.14 2.70
N ARG A 112 22.10 -1.50 3.05
CA ARG A 112 23.31 -2.21 3.49
C ARG A 112 22.99 -3.10 4.70
N ASN A 113 23.56 -4.31 4.75
CA ASN A 113 23.28 -5.28 5.81
C ASN A 113 23.33 -4.68 7.21
N GLN A 114 24.42 -3.95 7.52
CA GLN A 114 24.66 -3.33 8.83
C GLN A 114 23.70 -2.17 9.17
N LYS A 115 22.95 -1.67 8.16
CA LYS A 115 22.02 -0.55 8.30
C LYS A 115 20.55 -0.99 8.30
N SER A 116 20.27 -2.29 8.19
CA SER A 116 18.90 -2.80 8.06
C SER A 116 18.01 -2.43 9.26
N GLN A 117 18.52 -2.60 10.48
CA GLN A 117 17.76 -2.25 11.69
C GLN A 117 17.51 -0.73 11.79
N GLU A 118 18.54 0.08 11.52
CA GLU A 118 18.40 1.55 11.52
C GLU A 118 17.36 2.01 10.50
N ALA A 119 17.36 1.43 9.29
CA ALA A 119 16.40 1.77 8.24
C ALA A 119 14.97 1.36 8.62
N ILE A 120 14.78 0.19 9.23
CA ILE A 120 13.48 -0.28 9.72
C ILE A 120 12.92 0.67 10.78
N GLU A 121 13.72 1.02 11.80
CA GLU A 121 13.29 1.92 12.88
C GLU A 121 13.00 3.34 12.36
N ALA A 122 13.85 3.86 11.46
CA ALA A 122 13.58 5.15 10.81
C ALA A 122 12.27 5.12 10.01
N THR A 123 11.98 4.03 9.28
CA THR A 123 10.72 3.84 8.56
C THR A 123 9.52 3.86 9.51
N LYS A 124 9.57 3.11 10.61
CA LYS A 124 8.53 3.13 11.65
C LYS A 124 8.33 4.53 12.23
N GLN A 125 9.41 5.28 12.43
CA GLN A 125 9.33 6.65 12.95
C GLN A 125 8.62 7.60 11.99
N VAL A 126 8.85 7.49 10.68
CA VAL A 126 8.13 8.27 9.67
C VAL A 126 6.63 7.97 9.72
N ILE A 127 6.26 6.69 9.81
CA ILE A 127 4.85 6.27 9.92
C ILE A 127 4.23 6.82 11.20
N LYS A 128 4.90 6.66 12.35
CA LYS A 128 4.43 7.16 13.64
C LYS A 128 4.21 8.67 13.61
N ASN A 129 5.19 9.42 13.09
CA ASN A 129 5.07 10.87 12.92
C ASN A 129 3.88 11.25 12.02
N THR A 130 3.61 10.46 10.97
CA THR A 130 2.46 10.69 10.09
C THR A 130 1.13 10.44 10.81
N LEU A 131 1.05 9.39 11.62
CA LEU A 131 -0.15 9.11 12.42
C LEU A 131 -0.41 10.18 13.49
N GLU A 132 0.64 10.70 14.11
CA GLU A 132 0.53 11.73 15.14
C GLU A 132 0.20 13.11 14.59
N LYS A 133 0.91 13.55 13.54
CA LYS A 133 0.85 14.92 13.02
C LYS A 133 -0.06 15.08 11.80
N GLY A 134 -0.40 13.98 11.15
CA GLY A 134 -1.11 13.98 9.88
C GLY A 134 -0.25 14.41 8.68
N VAL A 135 -0.85 14.37 7.50
CA VAL A 135 -0.34 15.01 6.29
C VAL A 135 -0.72 16.50 6.30
N THR A 136 0.02 17.32 5.58
CA THR A 136 -0.22 18.76 5.51
C THR A 136 -1.15 19.14 4.36
N ALA A 137 -1.78 20.31 4.43
CA ALA A 137 -2.62 20.83 3.36
C ALA A 137 -1.83 21.01 2.04
N ASN A 138 -0.56 21.40 2.12
CA ASN A 138 0.28 21.54 0.94
C ASN A 138 0.61 20.18 0.28
N GLU A 139 0.96 19.17 1.07
CA GLU A 139 1.17 17.80 0.55
C GLU A 139 -0.11 17.26 -0.10
N LEU A 140 -1.26 17.48 0.53
CA LEU A 140 -2.56 17.10 -0.03
C LEU A 140 -2.83 17.76 -1.37
N ALA A 141 -2.65 19.08 -1.47
CA ALA A 141 -2.89 19.83 -2.70
C ALA A 141 -2.00 19.34 -3.84
N LEU A 142 -0.69 19.24 -3.61
CA LEU A 142 0.27 18.76 -4.62
C LEU A 142 -0.01 17.32 -5.06
N THR A 143 -0.40 16.46 -4.13
CA THR A 143 -0.71 15.05 -4.46
C THR A 143 -2.00 14.95 -5.26
N LYS A 144 -3.05 15.71 -4.91
CA LYS A 144 -4.29 15.75 -5.71
C LYS A 144 -4.02 16.20 -7.14
N ASP A 145 -3.25 17.26 -7.32
CA ASP A 145 -2.88 17.77 -8.66
C ASP A 145 -2.10 16.71 -9.46
N SER A 146 -1.14 16.05 -8.82
CA SER A 146 -0.38 14.96 -9.44
C SER A 146 -1.26 13.81 -9.89
N LEU A 147 -2.14 13.32 -9.02
CA LEU A 147 -3.06 12.21 -9.31
C LEU A 147 -4.04 12.55 -10.42
N ILE A 148 -4.61 13.76 -10.42
CA ILE A 148 -5.54 14.22 -11.46
C ILE A 148 -4.83 14.34 -12.80
N ASN A 149 -3.64 14.95 -12.83
CA ASN A 149 -2.90 15.17 -14.06
C ASN A 149 -2.33 13.87 -14.66
N SER A 150 -1.96 12.89 -13.82
CA SER A 150 -1.46 11.59 -14.26
C SER A 150 -2.57 10.60 -14.64
N PHE A 151 -3.81 10.82 -14.22
CA PHE A 151 -4.91 9.90 -14.44
C PHE A 151 -5.12 9.51 -15.92
N PRO A 152 -5.11 10.42 -16.91
CA PRO A 152 -5.26 10.05 -18.31
C PRO A 152 -4.16 9.09 -18.81
N THR A 153 -2.95 9.18 -18.26
CA THR A 153 -1.84 8.31 -18.67
C THR A 153 -2.04 6.84 -18.23
N SER A 154 -2.90 6.59 -17.22
CA SER A 154 -3.26 5.25 -16.77
C SER A 154 -3.96 4.41 -17.84
N PHE A 155 -4.45 5.03 -18.90
CA PHE A 155 -5.18 4.39 -20.02
C PHE A 155 -4.44 4.56 -21.37
N ALA A 156 -3.17 4.90 -21.33
CA ALA A 156 -2.39 5.21 -22.56
C ALA A 156 -2.18 3.99 -23.47
N SER A 157 -2.54 2.77 -23.05
CA SER A 157 -2.44 1.57 -23.88
C SER A 157 -3.70 0.71 -23.80
N ASN A 158 -3.97 -0.06 -24.88
CA ASN A 158 -5.05 -1.04 -24.91
C ASN A 158 -4.89 -2.09 -23.80
N ALA A 159 -3.66 -2.47 -23.46
CA ALA A 159 -3.39 -3.41 -22.37
C ALA A 159 -3.82 -2.83 -21.00
N ALA A 160 -3.47 -1.57 -20.72
CA ALA A 160 -3.87 -0.90 -19.48
C ALA A 160 -5.40 -0.74 -19.39
N MET A 161 -6.05 -0.35 -20.49
CA MET A 161 -7.49 -0.23 -20.56
C MET A 161 -8.16 -1.59 -20.32
N ASN A 162 -7.74 -2.65 -21.00
CA ASN A 162 -8.29 -4.00 -20.81
C ASN A 162 -8.09 -4.51 -19.37
N ALA A 163 -6.91 -4.29 -18.78
CA ALA A 163 -6.66 -4.67 -17.38
C ALA A 163 -7.61 -3.94 -16.41
N THR A 164 -7.86 -2.65 -16.65
CA THR A 164 -8.75 -1.85 -15.80
C THR A 164 -10.21 -2.31 -15.93
N VAL A 165 -10.70 -2.52 -17.16
CA VAL A 165 -12.06 -3.02 -17.39
C VAL A 165 -12.23 -4.43 -16.81
N GLY A 166 -11.24 -5.30 -16.98
CA GLY A 166 -11.22 -6.64 -16.37
C GLY A 166 -11.27 -6.58 -14.84
N MET A 167 -10.52 -5.69 -14.23
CA MET A 167 -10.55 -5.44 -12.79
C MET A 167 -11.91 -4.92 -12.34
N MET A 168 -12.49 -3.95 -13.05
CA MET A 168 -13.84 -3.44 -12.75
C MET A 168 -14.87 -4.55 -12.78
N GLY A 169 -14.87 -5.39 -13.83
CA GLY A 169 -15.80 -6.51 -13.95
C GLY A 169 -15.60 -7.57 -12.86
N PHE A 170 -14.34 -7.92 -12.53
CA PHE A 170 -14.02 -8.90 -11.50
C PHE A 170 -14.49 -8.46 -10.10
N TYR A 171 -14.29 -7.20 -9.76
CA TYR A 171 -14.69 -6.64 -8.46
C TYR A 171 -16.10 -6.05 -8.45
N GLN A 172 -16.83 -6.16 -9.55
CA GLN A 172 -18.19 -5.60 -9.70
C GLN A 172 -18.24 -4.10 -9.34
N LEU A 173 -17.24 -3.35 -9.80
CA LEU A 173 -17.19 -1.91 -9.58
C LEU A 173 -18.25 -1.21 -10.45
N PRO A 174 -18.80 -0.06 -10.01
CA PRO A 174 -19.80 0.66 -10.78
C PRO A 174 -19.22 1.19 -12.11
N ASP A 175 -20.05 1.35 -13.12
CA ASP A 175 -19.66 1.91 -14.43
C ASP A 175 -19.05 3.31 -14.29
N SER A 176 -19.48 4.06 -13.28
CA SER A 176 -18.95 5.39 -12.95
C SER A 176 -17.57 5.36 -12.27
N TYR A 177 -17.00 4.18 -11.99
CA TYR A 177 -15.75 4.05 -11.24
C TYR A 177 -14.62 4.94 -11.79
N LEU A 178 -14.45 4.96 -13.11
CA LEU A 178 -13.42 5.76 -13.78
C LEU A 178 -13.83 7.22 -13.94
N THR A 179 -15.07 7.47 -14.39
CA THR A 179 -15.55 8.83 -14.66
C THR A 179 -15.64 9.67 -13.40
N GLU A 180 -15.87 9.04 -12.24
CA GLU A 180 -15.90 9.73 -10.95
C GLU A 180 -14.55 9.79 -10.23
N TYR A 181 -13.48 9.20 -10.78
CA TYR A 181 -12.18 9.18 -10.11
C TYR A 181 -11.67 10.58 -9.76
N VAL A 182 -11.66 11.49 -10.74
CA VAL A 182 -11.22 12.87 -10.53
C VAL A 182 -12.06 13.56 -9.46
N THR A 183 -13.37 13.37 -9.51
CA THR A 183 -14.30 13.94 -8.52
C THR A 183 -14.02 13.41 -7.12
N ARG A 184 -13.74 12.10 -6.97
CA ARG A 184 -13.36 11.51 -5.66
C ARG A 184 -12.05 12.10 -5.14
N VAL A 185 -11.04 12.27 -5.99
CA VAL A 185 -9.79 12.93 -5.61
C VAL A 185 -10.02 14.38 -5.18
N GLN A 186 -10.83 15.13 -5.93
CA GLN A 186 -11.17 16.52 -5.59
C GLN A 186 -11.93 16.65 -4.26
N ARG A 187 -12.83 15.72 -3.95
CA ARG A 187 -13.61 15.69 -2.69
C ARG A 187 -12.78 15.35 -1.46
N ALA A 188 -11.62 14.70 -1.64
CA ALA A 188 -10.75 14.35 -0.51
C ALA A 188 -10.31 15.61 0.24
N ASP A 189 -10.63 15.68 1.53
CA ASP A 189 -10.20 16.75 2.44
C ASP A 189 -9.14 16.24 3.42
N LEU A 190 -8.50 17.17 4.11
CA LEU A 190 -7.38 16.89 4.99
C LEU A 190 -7.77 15.99 6.17
N THR A 191 -8.95 16.19 6.72
CA THR A 191 -9.46 15.40 7.85
C THR A 191 -9.72 13.95 7.43
N ALA A 192 -10.44 13.77 6.32
CA ALA A 192 -10.78 12.44 5.81
C ALA A 192 -9.54 11.65 5.36
N VAL A 193 -8.56 12.30 4.73
CA VAL A 193 -7.29 11.68 4.33
C VAL A 193 -6.49 11.24 5.54
N ASN A 194 -6.35 12.08 6.55
CA ASN A 194 -5.66 11.73 7.79
C ASN A 194 -6.38 10.62 8.56
N GLN A 195 -7.71 10.67 8.61
CA GLN A 195 -8.48 9.65 9.29
C GLN A 195 -8.36 8.28 8.60
N SER A 196 -8.45 8.24 7.27
CA SER A 196 -8.32 6.99 6.52
C SER A 196 -6.97 6.29 6.73
N TYR A 197 -5.90 7.07 6.90
CA TYR A 197 -4.58 6.53 7.21
C TYR A 197 -4.51 5.95 8.63
N LYS A 198 -5.10 6.65 9.62
CA LYS A 198 -5.20 6.18 11.01
C LYS A 198 -6.05 4.93 11.17
N ASP A 199 -7.11 4.82 10.39
CA ASP A 199 -8.03 3.67 10.44
C ASP A 199 -7.36 2.37 9.99
N LEU A 200 -6.40 2.47 9.09
CA LEU A 200 -5.76 1.29 8.51
C LEU A 200 -4.39 0.97 9.08
N ILE A 201 -3.55 1.97 9.34
CA ILE A 201 -2.14 1.75 9.66
C ILE A 201 -1.93 1.65 11.16
N ASP A 202 -1.38 0.50 11.58
CA ASP A 202 -0.92 0.27 12.95
C ASP A 202 0.56 -0.16 12.96
N PRO A 203 1.48 0.72 13.36
CA PRO A 203 2.90 0.41 13.33
C PRO A 203 3.31 -0.75 14.27
N ASN A 204 2.43 -1.14 15.20
CA ASN A 204 2.66 -2.24 16.13
C ASN A 204 2.22 -3.60 15.58
N LYS A 205 1.66 -3.65 14.36
CA LYS A 205 1.13 -4.87 13.73
C LYS A 205 1.83 -5.24 12.42
N PHE A 206 2.98 -4.65 12.11
CA PHE A 206 3.72 -5.03 10.94
C PHE A 206 4.34 -6.43 11.05
N LEU A 207 4.18 -7.23 10.02
CA LEU A 207 5.06 -8.34 9.72
C LEU A 207 6.26 -7.77 8.96
N ILE A 208 7.46 -7.94 9.51
CA ILE A 208 8.70 -7.47 8.90
C ILE A 208 9.48 -8.71 8.44
N VAL A 209 9.73 -8.81 7.15
CA VAL A 209 10.56 -9.86 6.57
C VAL A 209 11.85 -9.23 6.06
N THR A 210 12.97 -9.78 6.46
CA THR A 210 14.29 -9.35 6.01
C THR A 210 15.01 -10.51 5.34
N VAL A 211 15.64 -10.25 4.19
CA VAL A 211 16.42 -11.24 3.43
C VAL A 211 17.81 -10.67 3.20
N GLY A 212 18.84 -11.30 3.73
CA GLY A 212 20.24 -10.83 3.62
C GLY A 212 21.15 -11.41 4.71
N ASN A 213 22.39 -10.91 4.79
CA ASN A 213 23.37 -11.39 5.75
C ASN A 213 23.21 -10.83 7.17
N ALA A 214 22.57 -9.66 7.33
CA ALA A 214 22.41 -9.04 8.64
C ALA A 214 21.20 -9.62 9.36
N THR A 215 21.42 -10.24 10.50
CA THR A 215 20.34 -10.59 11.44
C THR A 215 19.86 -9.29 12.09
N PRO A 216 18.60 -8.88 11.93
CA PRO A 216 18.04 -7.81 12.74
C PRO A 216 18.22 -8.21 14.22
N ASN A 217 18.61 -7.26 15.08
CA ASN A 217 18.64 -7.52 16.53
C ASN A 217 17.23 -7.96 16.96
N THR A 218 16.99 -9.24 17.03
CA THR A 218 15.81 -9.77 17.70
C THR A 218 15.99 -9.44 19.16
N THR A 219 15.28 -8.43 19.65
CA THR A 219 15.09 -8.25 21.08
C THR A 219 14.60 -9.61 21.58
N LYS A 220 15.45 -10.34 22.31
CA LYS A 220 15.07 -11.59 22.96
C LYS A 220 13.86 -11.26 23.82
N THR A 221 12.69 -11.66 23.38
CA THR A 221 11.57 -11.81 24.28
C THR A 221 12.01 -12.87 25.27
N ALA A 222 12.36 -12.43 26.48
CA ALA A 222 12.61 -13.32 27.60
C ALA A 222 11.43 -14.30 27.71
N LYS A 223 11.78 -15.57 27.94
CA LYS A 223 10.87 -16.68 28.20
C LYS A 223 9.93 -16.38 29.37
#